data_5a8030d875fc09ea1d95be5d82c37c15
#
_entry.id   5a8030d875fc09ea1d95be5d82c37c15
#
_cell.length_a   1.000
_cell.length_b   1.000
_cell.length_c   1.000
_cell.angle_alpha   90.00
_cell.angle_beta   90.00
_cell.angle_gamma   90.00
#
_symmetry.space_group_name_H-M   'P 1'
#
loop_
_entity.id
_entity.type
_entity.pdbx_description
1 polymer ?
#
loop_
_entity_poly.entity_id
_entity_poly.type
_entity_poly.pdbx_seq_one_letter_code
_entity_poly.pdbx_strand_id
1 'polypeptide(L)'
;GLMDWAPYEGGSEGIDFAGMPIPTSEVLGPIALADADVVFVPAASVAEDGMRLGWGRGYFDRALGTLGSGSTVFAVVYDHEVVDDVPREHHDQAVDGIVTPTRVIYLRSTTI
;
A
#
# COMPACT_ATOMS: atom_id res chain seq x y z
N GLY A 1 -11.28 -10.85 1.19
CA GLY A 1 -11.98 -9.72 1.73
C GLY A 1 -11.27 -8.39 1.58
N LEU A 2 -11.99 -7.35 1.89
CA LEU A 2 -11.44 -6.00 1.92
C LEU A 2 -10.85 -5.72 3.29
N MET A 3 -9.78 -4.92 3.31
CA MET A 3 -9.23 -4.41 4.57
C MET A 3 -10.13 -3.32 5.12
N ASP A 4 -10.17 -3.24 6.44
CA ASP A 4 -10.80 -2.14 7.13
C ASP A 4 -9.75 -1.12 7.58
N TRP A 5 -10.16 0.07 7.91
CA TRP A 5 -9.27 1.19 8.19
C TRP A 5 -9.66 1.85 9.50
N ALA A 6 -8.66 2.32 10.23
CA ALA A 6 -8.87 3.06 11.46
C ALA A 6 -7.87 4.21 11.54
N PRO A 7 -8.24 5.35 12.16
CA PRO A 7 -7.28 6.42 12.38
C PRO A 7 -6.10 5.94 13.23
N TYR A 8 -4.90 6.35 12.87
CA TYR A 8 -3.72 6.10 13.69
C TYR A 8 -3.66 7.11 14.83
N GLU A 9 -3.68 6.60 16.05
CA GLU A 9 -3.69 7.44 17.26
C GLU A 9 -2.45 7.27 18.13
N GLY A 10 -1.40 6.68 17.61
CA GLY A 10 -0.13 6.47 18.30
C GLY A 10 -0.28 5.78 19.67
N GLY A 11 0.25 4.61 19.85
CA GLY A 11 0.19 3.89 21.12
C GLY A 11 -1.14 3.21 21.44
N SER A 12 -2.19 3.46 20.66
CA SER A 12 -3.52 2.82 20.83
C SER A 12 -3.60 1.55 20.01
N GLU A 13 -2.77 0.57 20.34
CA GLU A 13 -2.72 -0.69 19.60
C GLU A 13 -3.14 -1.86 20.49
N GLY A 14 -3.98 -2.73 19.93
CA GLY A 14 -4.25 -4.04 20.48
C GLY A 14 -3.38 -5.09 19.82
N ILE A 15 -3.66 -6.34 20.12
CA ILE A 15 -2.95 -7.48 19.54
C ILE A 15 -3.99 -8.46 19.01
N ASP A 16 -3.83 -8.90 17.76
CA ASP A 16 -4.71 -9.91 17.18
C ASP A 16 -4.34 -11.32 17.67
N PHE A 17 -5.08 -12.33 17.22
CA PHE A 17 -4.86 -13.71 17.63
C PHE A 17 -3.50 -14.27 17.18
N ALA A 18 -2.84 -13.66 16.19
CA ALA A 18 -1.51 -14.04 15.72
C ALA A 18 -0.38 -13.26 16.41
N GLY A 19 -0.70 -12.41 17.37
CA GLY A 19 0.28 -11.59 18.07
C GLY A 19 0.70 -10.32 17.34
N MET A 20 0.01 -9.96 16.26
CA MET A 20 0.32 -8.76 15.48
C MET A 20 -0.35 -7.53 16.08
N PRO A 21 0.34 -6.38 16.14
CA PRO A 21 -0.30 -5.13 16.56
C PRO A 21 -1.44 -4.74 15.61
N ILE A 22 -2.56 -4.35 16.19
CA ILE A 22 -3.71 -3.84 15.44
C ILE A 22 -4.20 -2.54 16.08
N PRO A 23 -4.79 -1.62 15.29
CA PRO A 23 -5.37 -0.41 15.86
C PRO A 23 -6.59 -0.75 16.72
N THR A 24 -6.79 0.03 17.78
CA THR A 24 -7.94 -0.09 18.69
C THR A 24 -8.94 1.04 18.51
N SER A 25 -8.64 2.03 17.67
CA SER A 25 -9.54 3.12 17.35
C SER A 25 -10.74 2.63 16.52
N GLU A 26 -11.79 3.43 16.43
CA GLU A 26 -12.98 3.11 15.68
C GLU A 26 -12.67 2.86 14.20
N VAL A 27 -13.20 1.79 13.64
CA VAL A 27 -12.98 1.48 12.23
C VAL A 27 -13.82 2.37 11.32
N LEU A 28 -13.26 2.75 10.18
CA LEU A 28 -13.87 3.68 9.23
C LEU A 28 -14.58 2.99 8.06
N GLY A 29 -14.41 1.69 7.93
CA GLY A 29 -14.93 0.93 6.80
C GLY A 29 -13.94 0.76 5.66
N PRO A 30 -14.14 -0.25 4.79
CA PRO A 30 -13.19 -0.56 3.71
C PRO A 30 -13.02 0.53 2.67
N ILE A 31 -14.04 1.37 2.44
CA ILE A 31 -13.99 2.43 1.42
C ILE A 31 -13.34 3.73 1.91
N ALA A 32 -12.96 3.80 3.18
CA ALA A 32 -12.33 5.00 3.73
C ALA A 32 -11.04 5.37 2.98
N LEU A 33 -10.35 4.40 2.40
CA LEU A 33 -9.14 4.61 1.62
C LEU A 33 -9.38 5.54 0.42
N ALA A 34 -10.58 5.55 -0.13
CA ALA A 34 -10.92 6.39 -1.30
C ALA A 34 -10.79 7.90 -1.01
N ASP A 35 -10.86 8.30 0.26
CA ASP A 35 -10.70 9.70 0.67
C ASP A 35 -9.23 10.10 0.89
N ALA A 36 -8.29 9.18 0.79
CA ALA A 36 -6.90 9.47 1.01
C ALA A 36 -6.27 10.17 -0.21
N ASP A 37 -5.47 11.19 0.04
CA ASP A 37 -4.70 11.87 -1.01
C ASP A 37 -3.42 11.12 -1.33
N VAL A 38 -2.79 10.54 -0.31
CA VAL A 38 -1.55 9.76 -0.44
C VAL A 38 -1.70 8.47 0.34
N VAL A 39 -1.31 7.37 -0.27
CA VAL A 39 -1.39 6.04 0.33
C VAL A 39 -0.01 5.40 0.29
N PHE A 40 0.46 4.90 1.43
CA PHE A 40 1.68 4.11 1.52
C PHE A 40 1.32 2.65 1.70
N VAL A 41 1.87 1.78 0.88
CA VAL A 41 1.60 0.34 0.95
C VAL A 41 2.90 -0.45 1.10
N PRO A 42 2.88 -1.53 1.87
CA PRO A 42 4.04 -2.42 1.94
C PRO A 42 4.10 -3.32 0.71
N ALA A 43 5.28 -3.87 0.47
CA ALA A 43 5.48 -4.89 -0.55
C ALA A 43 6.65 -5.79 -0.15
N ALA A 44 6.67 -7.02 -0.66
CA ALA A 44 7.82 -7.88 -0.55
C ALA A 44 8.94 -7.42 -1.48
N SER A 45 8.55 -6.98 -2.69
CA SER A 45 9.43 -6.31 -3.63
C SER A 45 8.58 -5.48 -4.59
N VAL A 46 9.23 -4.58 -5.32
CA VAL A 46 8.56 -3.73 -6.29
C VAL A 46 9.42 -3.61 -7.54
N ALA A 47 8.82 -3.77 -8.70
CA ALA A 47 9.48 -3.60 -9.98
C ALA A 47 9.57 -2.11 -10.34
N GLU A 48 10.51 -1.80 -11.22
CA GLU A 48 10.77 -0.42 -11.65
C GLU A 48 9.57 0.22 -12.38
N ASP A 49 8.63 -0.57 -12.86
CA ASP A 49 7.39 -0.08 -13.48
C ASP A 49 6.24 0.13 -12.49
N GLY A 50 6.49 -0.13 -11.20
CA GLY A 50 5.50 0.06 -10.14
C GLY A 50 4.70 -1.16 -9.76
N MET A 51 4.90 -2.29 -10.43
CA MET A 51 4.24 -3.53 -10.02
C MET A 51 4.86 -4.04 -8.73
N ARG A 52 4.03 -4.36 -7.75
CA ARG A 52 4.48 -4.84 -6.46
C ARG A 52 4.16 -6.32 -6.25
N LEU A 53 5.10 -7.02 -5.62
CA LEU A 53 4.86 -8.36 -5.12
C LEU A 53 4.34 -8.24 -3.68
N GLY A 54 3.11 -8.67 -3.47
CA GLY A 54 2.49 -8.68 -2.14
C GLY A 54 2.82 -9.95 -1.37
N TRP A 55 2.18 -10.09 -0.22
CA TRP A 55 2.40 -11.21 0.70
C TRP A 55 1.41 -12.36 0.49
N GLY A 56 0.64 -12.32 -0.60
CA GLY A 56 -0.07 -13.49 -1.13
C GLY A 56 -1.59 -13.44 -1.07
N ARG A 57 -2.25 -12.60 -0.33
CA ARG A 57 -3.71 -12.66 -0.21
C ARG A 57 -4.47 -11.63 -1.04
N GLY A 58 -3.77 -10.75 -1.72
CA GLY A 58 -4.38 -9.74 -2.58
C GLY A 58 -5.14 -8.64 -1.84
N TYR A 59 -4.97 -8.49 -0.52
CA TYR A 59 -5.68 -7.48 0.25
C TYR A 59 -5.36 -6.07 -0.24
N PHE A 60 -4.08 -5.78 -0.49
CA PHE A 60 -3.68 -4.43 -0.94
C PHE A 60 -4.12 -4.17 -2.38
N ASP A 61 -4.06 -5.16 -3.27
CA ASP A 61 -4.54 -4.98 -4.65
C ASP A 61 -6.04 -4.69 -4.66
N ARG A 62 -6.82 -5.38 -3.84
CA ARG A 62 -8.25 -5.09 -3.70
C ARG A 62 -8.51 -3.71 -3.10
N ALA A 63 -7.74 -3.33 -2.08
CA ALA A 63 -7.85 -2.00 -1.48
C ALA A 63 -7.49 -0.91 -2.47
N LEU A 64 -6.39 -1.09 -3.22
CA LEU A 64 -5.98 -0.11 -4.24
C LEU A 64 -6.98 0.02 -5.36
N GLY A 65 -7.73 -1.05 -5.67
CA GLY A 65 -8.81 -1.01 -6.65
C GLY A 65 -9.98 -0.11 -6.26
N THR A 66 -10.09 0.29 -4.98
CA THR A 66 -11.14 1.21 -4.52
C THR A 66 -10.76 2.68 -4.65
N LEU A 67 -9.51 2.99 -5.01
CA LEU A 67 -9.03 4.36 -5.10
C LEU A 67 -9.56 5.06 -6.33
N GLY A 68 -9.87 6.34 -6.15
CA GLY A 68 -10.13 7.24 -7.28
C GLY A 68 -8.83 7.75 -7.90
N SER A 69 -8.97 8.53 -8.96
CA SER A 69 -7.83 9.09 -9.70
C SER A 69 -7.04 10.17 -8.93
N GLY A 70 -7.58 10.65 -7.81
CA GLY A 70 -6.94 11.71 -7.01
C GLY A 70 -5.93 11.22 -5.99
N SER A 71 -5.82 9.92 -5.78
CA SER A 71 -4.89 9.35 -4.79
C SER A 71 -3.57 8.99 -5.44
N THR A 72 -2.47 9.26 -4.71
CA THR A 72 -1.12 8.87 -5.12
C THR A 72 -0.64 7.74 -4.20
N VAL A 73 -0.18 6.63 -4.77
CA VAL A 73 0.19 5.43 -4.04
C VAL A 73 1.70 5.22 -4.12
N PHE A 74 2.33 5.08 -2.96
CA PHE A 74 3.76 4.75 -2.86
C PHE A 74 3.93 3.38 -2.20
N ALA A 75 4.76 2.53 -2.79
CA ALA A 75 5.24 1.32 -2.12
C ALA A 75 6.42 1.68 -1.23
N VAL A 76 6.43 1.14 -0.02
CA VAL A 76 7.51 1.34 0.95
C VAL A 76 8.28 0.04 1.07
N VAL A 77 9.54 0.05 0.66
CA VAL A 77 10.40 -1.13 0.61
C VAL A 77 11.83 -0.75 0.98
N TYR A 78 12.68 -1.75 1.21
CA TYR A 78 14.12 -1.54 1.33
C TYR A 78 14.76 -1.41 -0.06
N ASP A 79 15.95 -0.82 -0.12
CA ASP A 79 16.61 -0.54 -1.40
C ASP A 79 16.81 -1.80 -2.26
N HIS A 80 17.18 -2.92 -1.63
CA HIS A 80 17.39 -4.19 -2.34
C HIS A 80 16.10 -4.86 -2.81
N GLU A 81 14.95 -4.38 -2.36
CA GLU A 81 13.64 -4.89 -2.77
C GLU A 81 13.07 -4.19 -4.00
N VAL A 82 13.76 -3.18 -4.50
CA VAL A 82 13.48 -2.62 -5.82
C VAL A 82 14.18 -3.48 -6.86
N VAL A 83 13.41 -4.11 -7.73
CA VAL A 83 13.90 -5.16 -8.65
C VAL A 83 13.48 -4.85 -10.08
N ASP A 84 14.05 -5.57 -11.05
CA ASP A 84 13.75 -5.33 -12.46
C ASP A 84 12.33 -5.76 -12.84
N ASP A 85 11.86 -6.87 -12.26
CA ASP A 85 10.54 -7.38 -12.57
C ASP A 85 10.03 -8.26 -11.42
N VAL A 86 8.71 -8.37 -11.33
CA VAL A 86 8.01 -9.23 -10.37
C VAL A 86 6.94 -10.01 -11.10
N PRO A 87 6.53 -11.19 -10.56
CA PRO A 87 5.35 -11.90 -11.07
C PRO A 87 4.13 -11.00 -10.98
N ARG A 88 3.32 -11.00 -12.03
CA ARG A 88 2.15 -10.14 -12.07
C ARG A 88 0.99 -10.81 -12.77
N GLU A 89 -0.22 -10.40 -12.39
CA GLU A 89 -1.45 -10.76 -13.07
C GLU A 89 -2.11 -9.48 -13.58
N HIS A 90 -3.03 -9.61 -14.54
CA HIS A 90 -3.63 -8.45 -15.19
C HIS A 90 -4.46 -7.57 -14.24
N HIS A 91 -4.88 -8.10 -13.08
CA HIS A 91 -5.63 -7.32 -12.08
C HIS A 91 -4.75 -6.63 -11.05
N ASP A 92 -3.44 -6.86 -11.08
CA ASP A 92 -2.52 -6.21 -10.15
C ASP A 92 -2.44 -4.72 -10.43
N GLN A 93 -2.35 -3.93 -9.36
CA GLN A 93 -2.32 -2.47 -9.44
C GLN A 93 -0.90 -1.96 -9.29
N ALA A 94 -0.43 -1.19 -10.27
CA ALA A 94 0.86 -0.52 -10.18
C ALA A 94 0.80 0.65 -9.19
N VAL A 95 1.90 0.89 -8.48
CA VAL A 95 2.04 2.08 -7.63
C VAL A 95 2.58 3.26 -8.44
N ASP A 96 2.38 4.47 -7.90
CA ASP A 96 2.82 5.71 -8.55
C ASP A 96 4.25 6.08 -8.19
N GLY A 97 4.76 5.55 -7.11
CA GLY A 97 6.11 5.79 -6.66
C GLY A 97 6.60 4.77 -5.67
N ILE A 98 7.88 4.85 -5.34
CA ILE A 98 8.56 3.92 -4.43
C ILE A 98 9.33 4.75 -3.41
N VAL A 99 9.19 4.40 -2.13
CA VAL A 99 9.96 4.99 -1.04
C VAL A 99 10.86 3.93 -0.45
N THR A 100 12.15 4.23 -0.38
CA THR A 100 13.15 3.39 0.29
C THR A 100 13.87 4.21 1.38
N PRO A 101 14.71 3.59 2.21
CA PRO A 101 15.48 4.35 3.19
C PRO A 101 16.38 5.43 2.61
N THR A 102 16.78 5.34 1.34
CA THR A 102 17.75 6.26 0.73
C THR A 102 17.17 7.15 -0.36
N ARG A 103 15.95 6.85 -0.88
CA ARG A 103 15.43 7.60 -2.03
C ARG A 103 13.92 7.51 -2.17
N VAL A 104 13.38 8.44 -2.93
CA VAL A 104 12.00 8.41 -3.42
C VAL A 104 12.06 8.37 -4.94
N ILE A 105 11.36 7.39 -5.53
CA ILE A 105 11.30 7.21 -6.98
C ILE A 105 9.88 7.53 -7.42
N TYR A 106 9.72 8.49 -8.31
CA TYR A 106 8.44 8.84 -8.91
C TYR A 106 8.32 8.11 -10.25
N LEU A 107 7.28 7.28 -10.39
CA LEU A 107 7.06 6.46 -11.58
C LEU A 107 6.03 7.04 -12.52
N ARG A 108 5.16 7.92 -12.02
CA ARG A 108 4.17 8.64 -12.82
C ARG A 108 4.39 10.12 -12.68
N SER A 109 4.29 10.84 -13.81
CA SER A 109 4.14 12.27 -13.76
C SER A 109 2.80 12.58 -13.13
N THR A 110 2.79 13.17 -11.96
CA THR A 110 1.59 13.83 -11.46
C THR A 110 1.41 15.10 -12.26
N THR A 111 0.48 15.08 -13.16
CA THR A 111 0.06 16.33 -13.81
C THR A 111 -0.82 17.07 -12.82
N ILE A 112 -0.30 18.11 -12.32
CA ILE A 112 -1.06 19.00 -11.48
C ILE A 112 -1.76 20.03 -12.34
#